data_928ccba795e255a36760ae057369a5dd
#
_entry.id   928ccba795e255a36760ae057369a5dd
#
_cell.length_a   1.000
_cell.length_b   1.000
_cell.length_c   1.000
_cell.angle_alpha   90.00
_cell.angle_beta   90.00
_cell.angle_gamma   90.00
#
_symmetry.space_group_name_H-M   'P 1'
#
loop_
_entity.id
_entity.type
_entity.pdbx_description
1 polymer ?
#
loop_
_entity_poly.entity_id
_entity_poly.type
_entity_poly.pdbx_seq_one_letter_code
_entity_poly.pdbx_strand_id
1 'polypeptide(L)'
;MQTFTAPLATTYKIECWGAQGGNMNFDDVVVGGVKGGYTSGILNLLKQSTLYIYVGQHPDTQDYIGCIETIRSFSKGYNGGGAGAYHCQAGNSGGGATDLRLVSGNWNDFNSLKSRIMVAAGGTGTGHMPYPNADAKAGAGGGLTGFEGQDYRGPNVETRYRGTGGTQTYAGNCQEELESINGVSVKDSKLYQGGFGFGGDAYSEFKMGGVGGGGGYYGGGASCRGHVCGGGGSSFISGYTGCDAISSESTENNIIHTGQPNHYSGKVFTNPVMIDGASTMPSPSGETETGHSGHGYCIITWFPLSLEP
;
A
#
# COMPACT_ATOMS: atom_id res chain seq x y z
N MET A 1 13.49 8.25 -3.88
CA MET A 1 13.40 7.96 -5.34
C MET A 1 14.77 7.54 -5.84
N GLN A 2 14.80 6.49 -6.66
CA GLN A 2 16.00 6.01 -7.38
C GLN A 2 15.73 6.10 -8.88
N THR A 3 16.79 6.19 -9.68
CA THR A 3 16.68 6.29 -11.14
C THR A 3 17.39 5.10 -11.77
N PHE A 4 16.70 4.40 -12.66
CA PHE A 4 17.27 3.37 -13.50
C PHE A 4 17.29 3.87 -14.95
N THR A 5 18.46 3.83 -15.58
CA THR A 5 18.63 4.14 -17.02
C THR A 5 19.04 2.87 -17.75
N ALA A 6 18.23 2.44 -18.70
CA ALA A 6 18.45 1.20 -19.44
C ALA A 6 19.77 1.25 -20.23
N PRO A 7 20.78 0.41 -19.92
CA PRO A 7 22.06 0.43 -20.59
C PRO A 7 21.98 -0.13 -22.02
N LEU A 8 21.00 -0.96 -22.30
CA LEU A 8 20.81 -1.65 -23.58
C LEU A 8 19.35 -1.55 -24.06
N ALA A 9 19.14 -1.66 -25.36
CA ALA A 9 17.81 -1.91 -25.92
C ALA A 9 17.52 -3.42 -25.85
N THR A 10 16.76 -3.86 -24.83
CA THR A 10 16.45 -5.27 -24.58
C THR A 10 15.22 -5.43 -23.69
N THR A 11 14.91 -6.65 -23.33
CA THR A 11 13.89 -7.00 -22.34
C THR A 11 14.43 -6.96 -20.92
N TYR A 12 13.65 -6.42 -20.00
CA TYR A 12 13.96 -6.32 -18.58
C TYR A 12 12.87 -7.02 -17.78
N LYS A 13 13.24 -7.98 -16.93
CA LYS A 13 12.34 -8.48 -15.89
C LYS A 13 12.40 -7.50 -14.73
N ILE A 14 11.24 -7.01 -14.31
CA ILE A 14 11.11 -6.08 -13.20
C ILE A 14 10.21 -6.71 -12.15
N GLU A 15 10.66 -6.65 -10.90
CA GLU A 15 10.01 -7.24 -9.74
C GLU A 15 9.91 -6.20 -8.64
N CYS A 16 8.73 -6.03 -8.05
CA CYS A 16 8.49 -5.08 -6.96
C CYS A 16 7.76 -5.77 -5.80
N TRP A 17 8.16 -5.42 -4.59
CA TRP A 17 7.52 -5.82 -3.33
C TRP A 17 7.07 -4.58 -2.59
N GLY A 18 5.81 -4.53 -2.17
CA GLY A 18 5.29 -3.47 -1.31
C GLY A 18 5.78 -3.62 0.12
N ALA A 19 5.81 -2.54 0.88
CA ALA A 19 6.28 -2.59 2.26
C ALA A 19 5.25 -3.19 3.23
N GLN A 20 5.75 -3.83 4.28
CA GLN A 20 4.97 -4.19 5.46
C GLN A 20 4.52 -2.93 6.20
N GLY A 21 3.35 -2.94 6.84
CA GLY A 21 2.93 -1.90 7.77
C GLY A 21 3.72 -1.89 9.07
N GLY A 22 3.60 -0.82 9.84
CA GLY A 22 4.37 -0.63 11.09
C GLY A 22 3.98 -1.61 12.20
N ASN A 23 4.96 -2.05 12.96
CA ASN A 23 4.82 -2.96 14.10
C ASN A 23 4.47 -2.20 15.38
N MET A 24 3.82 -2.88 16.34
CA MET A 24 3.65 -2.40 17.72
C MET A 24 4.36 -3.33 18.69
N ASN A 25 5.03 -2.75 19.69
CA ASN A 25 5.66 -3.48 20.78
C ASN A 25 4.79 -3.33 22.05
N PHE A 26 4.40 -4.46 22.64
CA PHE A 26 3.63 -4.57 23.89
C PHE A 26 4.45 -5.37 24.90
N ASP A 27 5.05 -4.71 25.89
CA ASP A 27 5.83 -5.35 26.95
C ASP A 27 6.81 -6.43 26.38
N ASP A 28 7.67 -5.99 25.45
CA ASP A 28 8.64 -6.83 24.73
C ASP A 28 8.06 -7.87 23.75
N VAL A 29 6.75 -7.88 23.52
CA VAL A 29 6.11 -8.68 22.48
C VAL A 29 5.84 -7.80 21.24
N VAL A 30 6.56 -8.03 20.17
CA VAL A 30 6.37 -7.31 18.92
C VAL A 30 5.25 -7.96 18.10
N VAL A 31 4.19 -7.20 17.88
CA VAL A 31 3.12 -7.55 16.93
C VAL A 31 3.43 -6.91 15.59
N GLY A 32 3.61 -7.74 14.56
CA GLY A 32 3.97 -7.28 13.23
C GLY A 32 2.82 -6.57 12.51
N GLY A 33 3.13 -5.53 11.78
CA GLY A 33 2.23 -4.96 10.77
C GLY A 33 1.97 -5.95 9.64
N VAL A 34 0.95 -5.66 8.84
CA VAL A 34 0.49 -6.59 7.81
C VAL A 34 1.38 -6.49 6.55
N LYS A 35 1.50 -7.58 5.83
CA LYS A 35 2.46 -7.78 4.75
C LYS A 35 2.09 -7.04 3.46
N GLY A 36 3.13 -6.67 2.68
CA GLY A 36 3.00 -6.14 1.34
C GLY A 36 2.83 -7.20 0.26
N GLY A 37 2.31 -6.79 -0.90
CA GLY A 37 2.13 -7.62 -2.08
C GLY A 37 3.35 -7.61 -3.00
N TYR A 38 3.27 -8.40 -4.09
CA TYR A 38 4.30 -8.56 -5.11
C TYR A 38 3.73 -8.34 -6.52
N THR A 39 4.53 -7.69 -7.36
CA THR A 39 4.25 -7.56 -8.79
C THR A 39 5.50 -7.81 -9.62
N SER A 40 5.37 -8.47 -10.76
CA SER A 40 6.45 -8.62 -11.72
C SER A 40 5.96 -8.64 -13.16
N GLY A 41 6.88 -8.43 -14.08
CA GLY A 41 6.61 -8.54 -15.51
C GLY A 41 7.86 -8.24 -16.34
N ILE A 42 7.74 -8.50 -17.64
CA ILE A 42 8.80 -8.26 -18.62
C ILE A 42 8.45 -7.01 -19.43
N LEU A 43 9.36 -6.04 -19.48
CA LEU A 43 9.20 -4.78 -20.20
C LEU A 43 10.32 -4.59 -21.22
N ASN A 44 9.96 -4.23 -22.45
CA ASN A 44 10.94 -3.82 -23.46
C ASN A 44 11.31 -2.36 -23.25
N LEU A 45 12.61 -2.08 -23.08
CA LEU A 45 13.15 -0.73 -23.00
C LEU A 45 14.13 -0.46 -24.12
N LEU A 46 14.09 0.74 -24.68
CA LEU A 46 15.13 1.24 -25.54
C LEU A 46 16.36 1.64 -24.69
N LYS A 47 17.52 1.62 -25.29
CA LYS A 47 18.74 2.15 -24.65
C LYS A 47 18.48 3.60 -24.19
N GLN A 48 18.94 3.92 -22.97
CA GLN A 48 18.74 5.21 -22.29
C GLN A 48 17.29 5.54 -21.88
N SER A 49 16.33 4.60 -22.01
CA SER A 49 15.03 4.75 -21.34
C SER A 49 15.24 4.89 -19.84
N THR A 50 14.56 5.83 -19.24
CA THR A 50 14.64 6.08 -17.78
C THR A 50 13.37 5.64 -17.08
N LEU A 51 13.53 4.95 -15.96
CA LEU A 51 12.49 4.60 -15.00
C LEU A 51 12.80 5.21 -13.64
N TYR A 52 11.81 5.73 -12.96
CA TYR A 52 11.91 6.25 -11.60
C TYR A 52 11.28 5.25 -10.63
N ILE A 53 12.06 4.82 -9.63
CA ILE A 53 11.70 3.77 -8.68
C ILE A 53 11.44 4.42 -7.33
N TYR A 54 10.26 4.19 -6.79
CA TYR A 54 9.85 4.64 -5.47
C TYR A 54 9.63 3.40 -4.61
N VAL A 55 10.48 3.22 -3.61
CA VAL A 55 10.46 2.04 -2.74
C VAL A 55 9.67 2.35 -1.48
N GLY A 56 8.66 1.54 -1.19
CA GLY A 56 7.83 1.69 0.00
C GLY A 56 8.63 1.54 1.29
N GLN A 57 8.31 2.34 2.29
CA GLN A 57 8.90 2.23 3.61
C GLN A 57 8.00 1.45 4.56
N HIS A 58 8.60 0.50 5.28
CA HIS A 58 8.06 -0.07 6.50
C HIS A 58 8.22 0.96 7.63
N PRO A 59 7.12 1.44 8.26
CA PRO A 59 7.20 2.38 9.36
C PRO A 59 7.93 1.78 10.57
N ASP A 60 8.54 2.65 11.38
CA ASP A 60 9.23 2.24 12.60
C ASP A 60 8.29 1.53 13.58
N THR A 61 8.84 0.57 14.33
CA THR A 61 8.14 -0.07 15.44
C THR A 61 7.85 0.97 16.52
N GLN A 62 6.62 0.97 17.04
CA GLN A 62 6.19 1.87 18.10
C GLN A 62 5.91 1.10 19.39
N ASP A 63 6.26 1.67 20.53
CA ASP A 63 5.98 1.09 21.84
C ASP A 63 4.60 1.49 22.34
N TYR A 64 3.86 0.53 22.90
CA TYR A 64 2.65 0.80 23.65
C TYR A 64 3.02 1.14 25.11
N ILE A 65 2.67 2.33 25.55
CA ILE A 65 3.02 2.86 26.87
C ILE A 65 1.78 3.19 27.72
N GLY A 66 0.63 2.59 27.43
CA GLY A 66 -0.64 2.90 28.10
C GLY A 66 -1.31 4.18 27.56
N CYS A 67 -2.27 4.72 28.30
CA CYS A 67 -2.94 5.96 27.90
C CYS A 67 -2.01 7.16 28.01
N ILE A 68 -2.05 8.03 27.02
CA ILE A 68 -1.33 9.32 26.98
C ILE A 68 -2.32 10.48 26.97
N GLU A 69 -1.92 11.65 27.51
CA GLU A 69 -2.81 12.81 27.57
C GLU A 69 -3.03 13.50 26.22
N THR A 70 -2.01 13.48 25.37
CA THR A 70 -2.03 14.13 24.05
C THR A 70 -1.96 13.11 22.94
N ILE A 71 -2.88 13.19 21.99
CA ILE A 71 -2.91 12.36 20.80
C ILE A 71 -1.58 12.49 20.03
N ARG A 72 -1.02 11.35 19.62
CA ARG A 72 0.13 11.27 18.71
C ARG A 72 -0.30 10.70 17.37
N SER A 73 0.16 11.32 16.30
CA SER A 73 0.15 10.73 14.95
C SER A 73 1.56 10.19 14.66
N PHE A 74 1.65 9.00 14.12
CA PHE A 74 2.92 8.39 13.77
C PHE A 74 3.37 8.79 12.35
N SER A 75 4.69 8.70 12.11
CA SER A 75 5.25 8.96 10.79
C SER A 75 4.71 7.96 9.77
N LYS A 76 4.28 8.46 8.61
CA LYS A 76 3.79 7.66 7.49
C LYS A 76 4.89 6.80 6.89
N GLY A 77 4.54 5.62 6.39
CA GLY A 77 5.42 4.88 5.49
C GLY A 77 5.65 5.67 4.19
N TYR A 78 6.93 5.91 3.83
CA TYR A 78 7.25 6.60 2.58
C TYR A 78 6.62 5.90 1.37
N ASN A 79 6.22 6.68 0.39
CA ASN A 79 5.50 6.26 -0.82
C ASN A 79 4.10 5.71 -0.52
N GLY A 80 3.36 6.44 0.30
CA GLY A 80 1.90 6.35 0.40
C GLY A 80 1.34 5.52 1.55
N GLY A 81 2.10 5.11 2.54
CA GLY A 81 1.52 4.57 3.77
C GLY A 81 0.73 5.64 4.53
N GLY A 82 -0.44 5.31 5.06
CA GLY A 82 -1.24 6.21 5.89
C GLY A 82 -0.71 6.31 7.33
N ALA A 83 -0.90 7.43 7.99
CA ALA A 83 -0.49 7.61 9.39
C ALA A 83 -1.33 6.78 10.35
N GLY A 84 -0.71 6.18 11.34
CA GLY A 84 -1.37 5.64 12.53
C GLY A 84 -1.58 6.71 13.60
N ALA A 85 -2.46 6.46 14.55
CA ALA A 85 -2.76 7.36 15.66
C ALA A 85 -2.78 6.61 17.00
N TYR A 86 -2.35 7.29 18.06
CA TYR A 86 -2.22 6.76 19.40
C TYR A 86 -2.80 7.70 20.45
N HIS A 87 -3.58 7.13 21.37
CA HIS A 87 -4.01 7.76 22.63
C HIS A 87 -4.05 6.72 23.77
N CYS A 88 -5.20 6.10 24.05
CA CYS A 88 -5.29 4.93 24.95
C CYS A 88 -5.25 3.60 24.18
N GLN A 89 -5.63 3.63 22.93
CA GLN A 89 -5.39 2.56 21.97
C GLN A 89 -4.33 3.03 20.98
N ALA A 90 -3.53 2.12 20.51
CA ALA A 90 -2.46 2.43 19.57
C ALA A 90 -2.73 1.75 18.24
N GLY A 91 -2.44 2.44 17.16
CA GLY A 91 -2.39 1.86 15.84
C GLY A 91 -1.24 2.46 15.06
N ASN A 92 -0.38 1.62 14.48
CA ASN A 92 0.76 2.09 13.71
C ASN A 92 0.39 2.44 12.26
N SER A 93 1.32 3.03 11.55
CA SER A 93 1.15 3.51 10.18
C SER A 93 1.18 2.38 9.16
N GLY A 94 0.51 2.56 8.03
CA GLY A 94 0.57 1.66 6.89
C GLY A 94 1.92 1.68 6.19
N GLY A 95 2.29 0.57 5.54
CA GLY A 95 3.45 0.45 4.68
C GLY A 95 3.23 1.15 3.34
N GLY A 96 4.30 1.69 2.77
CA GLY A 96 4.26 2.32 1.45
C GLY A 96 4.22 1.31 0.31
N ALA A 97 3.71 1.73 -0.85
CA ALA A 97 3.81 0.95 -2.07
C ALA A 97 5.21 1.04 -2.68
N THR A 98 5.62 0.02 -3.44
CA THR A 98 6.79 0.12 -4.32
C THR A 98 6.31 0.24 -5.75
N ASP A 99 6.75 1.28 -6.46
CA ASP A 99 6.26 1.53 -7.81
C ASP A 99 7.32 2.01 -8.80
N LEU A 100 7.02 1.82 -10.09
CA LEU A 100 7.79 2.31 -11.22
C LEU A 100 7.02 3.39 -11.95
N ARG A 101 7.69 4.51 -12.21
CA ARG A 101 7.13 5.70 -12.87
C ARG A 101 7.94 6.11 -14.09
N LEU A 102 7.27 6.76 -15.02
CA LEU A 102 7.88 7.34 -16.23
C LEU A 102 8.23 8.82 -16.04
N VAL A 103 7.69 9.47 -15.03
CA VAL A 103 7.92 10.88 -14.70
C VAL A 103 8.41 10.99 -13.26
N SER A 104 9.52 11.75 -13.05
CA SER A 104 10.05 12.06 -11.72
C SER A 104 9.17 13.09 -11.00
N GLY A 105 9.31 13.17 -9.68
CA GLY A 105 8.62 14.16 -8.84
C GLY A 105 8.74 13.79 -7.36
N ASN A 106 8.11 14.56 -6.49
CA ASN A 106 7.87 14.12 -5.13
C ASN A 106 7.00 12.86 -5.15
N TRP A 107 7.09 12.03 -4.10
CA TRP A 107 6.35 10.77 -4.08
C TRP A 107 4.83 10.96 -4.26
N ASN A 108 4.29 12.07 -3.81
CA ASN A 108 2.86 12.44 -3.87
C ASN A 108 2.52 13.41 -5.03
N ASP A 109 3.47 13.75 -5.90
CA ASP A 109 3.17 14.54 -7.09
C ASP A 109 2.22 13.78 -8.02
N PHE A 110 1.07 14.38 -8.35
CA PHE A 110 0.04 13.72 -9.14
C PHE A 110 0.52 13.32 -10.55
N ASN A 111 1.32 14.16 -11.21
CA ASN A 111 1.82 13.83 -12.55
C ASN A 111 2.82 12.67 -12.50
N SER A 112 3.61 12.60 -11.45
CA SER A 112 4.49 11.46 -11.19
C SER A 112 3.66 10.20 -10.85
N LEU A 113 2.68 10.29 -9.94
CA LEU A 113 1.76 9.19 -9.60
C LEU A 113 0.98 8.69 -10.82
N LYS A 114 0.50 9.59 -11.67
CA LYS A 114 -0.21 9.25 -12.91
C LYS A 114 0.64 8.41 -13.87
N SER A 115 1.96 8.58 -13.84
CA SER A 115 2.89 7.88 -14.72
C SER A 115 3.31 6.48 -14.25
N ARG A 116 2.67 5.93 -13.20
CA ARG A 116 2.97 4.60 -12.65
C ARG A 116 2.56 3.50 -13.63
N ILE A 117 3.51 2.67 -14.02
CA ILE A 117 3.30 1.51 -14.90
C ILE A 117 3.28 0.17 -14.17
N MET A 118 3.82 0.13 -12.93
CA MET A 118 3.78 -1.02 -12.02
C MET A 118 3.73 -0.52 -10.58
N VAL A 119 2.90 -1.16 -9.74
CA VAL A 119 2.73 -0.86 -8.31
C VAL A 119 2.56 -2.16 -7.55
N ALA A 120 3.41 -2.42 -6.55
CA ALA A 120 3.22 -3.44 -5.54
C ALA A 120 2.68 -2.79 -4.25
N ALA A 121 1.53 -3.24 -3.78
CA ALA A 121 0.81 -2.61 -2.68
C ALA A 121 1.46 -2.87 -1.31
N GLY A 122 1.43 -1.85 -0.43
CA GLY A 122 1.78 -1.97 0.98
C GLY A 122 0.63 -2.52 1.83
N GLY A 123 0.99 -3.14 2.96
CA GLY A 123 0.03 -3.60 3.97
C GLY A 123 -0.31 -2.51 4.99
N THR A 124 -1.41 -2.68 5.73
CA THR A 124 -1.79 -1.80 6.84
C THR A 124 -0.85 -1.97 8.04
N GLY A 125 -0.78 -0.98 8.92
CA GLY A 125 -0.13 -1.11 10.21
C GLY A 125 -0.83 -2.12 11.12
N THR A 126 -0.27 -2.37 12.30
CA THR A 126 -0.93 -3.15 13.36
C THR A 126 -1.54 -2.23 14.41
N GLY A 127 -2.58 -2.71 15.08
CA GLY A 127 -3.27 -1.99 16.15
C GLY A 127 -2.98 -2.54 17.55
N HIS A 128 -3.75 -2.04 18.51
CA HIS A 128 -3.64 -2.36 19.91
C HIS A 128 -4.07 -3.80 20.21
N MET A 129 -3.18 -4.57 20.80
CA MET A 129 -3.29 -5.92 21.37
C MET A 129 -3.00 -7.11 20.41
N PRO A 130 -2.15 -8.03 20.89
CA PRO A 130 -1.93 -9.28 20.20
C PRO A 130 -3.11 -10.24 20.49
N TYR A 131 -4.09 -10.31 19.62
CA TYR A 131 -5.06 -11.39 19.68
C TYR A 131 -4.63 -12.54 18.76
N PRO A 132 -4.54 -13.76 19.27
CA PRO A 132 -4.05 -14.92 18.51
C PRO A 132 -4.98 -15.35 17.36
N ASN A 133 -6.15 -14.73 17.21
CA ASN A 133 -7.18 -15.10 16.24
C ASN A 133 -7.35 -14.09 15.10
N ALA A 134 -6.46 -13.08 14.96
CA ALA A 134 -6.51 -12.19 13.80
C ALA A 134 -6.12 -12.98 12.54
N ASP A 135 -6.94 -12.86 11.49
CA ASP A 135 -6.60 -13.43 10.19
C ASP A 135 -5.36 -12.68 9.65
N ALA A 136 -4.28 -13.41 9.37
CA ALA A 136 -3.04 -12.86 8.80
C ALA A 136 -3.25 -12.12 7.47
N LYS A 137 -4.43 -12.30 6.84
CA LYS A 137 -4.82 -11.63 5.60
C LYS A 137 -5.40 -10.23 5.82
N ALA A 138 -5.93 -9.95 7.02
CA ALA A 138 -6.66 -8.71 7.27
C ALA A 138 -5.76 -7.49 7.06
N GLY A 139 -6.10 -6.65 6.07
CA GLY A 139 -5.34 -5.45 5.73
C GLY A 139 -4.06 -5.69 4.93
N ALA A 140 -3.84 -6.89 4.39
CA ALA A 140 -2.68 -7.17 3.54
C ALA A 140 -2.72 -6.33 2.24
N GLY A 141 -1.55 -5.99 1.73
CA GLY A 141 -1.40 -5.41 0.40
C GLY A 141 -1.97 -6.36 -0.64
N GLY A 142 -2.88 -5.87 -1.48
CA GLY A 142 -3.66 -6.71 -2.38
C GLY A 142 -3.04 -6.93 -3.75
N GLY A 143 -3.72 -7.80 -4.49
CA GLY A 143 -3.64 -7.87 -5.94
C GLY A 143 -4.45 -6.73 -6.56
N LEU A 144 -5.51 -7.07 -7.31
CA LEU A 144 -6.43 -6.07 -7.87
C LEU A 144 -7.19 -5.28 -6.79
N THR A 145 -7.37 -5.88 -5.62
CA THR A 145 -8.05 -5.27 -4.47
C THR A 145 -7.24 -5.57 -3.21
N GLY A 146 -7.02 -4.55 -2.38
CA GLY A 146 -6.44 -4.71 -1.05
C GLY A 146 -7.38 -5.45 -0.12
N PHE A 147 -6.84 -6.13 0.89
CA PHE A 147 -7.68 -6.80 1.87
C PHE A 147 -8.28 -5.78 2.85
N GLU A 148 -9.51 -6.03 3.24
CA GLU A 148 -10.15 -5.29 4.32
C GLU A 148 -9.46 -5.58 5.66
N GLY A 149 -9.48 -4.60 6.57
CA GLY A 149 -9.10 -4.79 7.95
C GLY A 149 -10.04 -5.73 8.70
N GLN A 150 -9.61 -6.17 9.85
CA GLN A 150 -10.39 -7.04 10.74
C GLN A 150 -10.26 -6.55 12.18
N ASP A 151 -11.30 -6.82 12.99
CA ASP A 151 -11.22 -6.65 14.44
C ASP A 151 -10.36 -7.77 15.04
N TYR A 152 -9.37 -7.43 15.87
CA TYR A 152 -8.49 -8.40 16.53
C TYR A 152 -9.23 -9.36 17.48
N ARG A 153 -10.43 -8.99 17.94
CA ARG A 153 -11.28 -9.86 18.77
C ARG A 153 -11.94 -11.01 18.01
N GLY A 154 -11.89 -10.97 16.67
CA GLY A 154 -12.38 -12.04 15.79
C GLY A 154 -13.12 -11.52 14.54
N PRO A 155 -13.30 -12.39 13.54
CA PRO A 155 -13.84 -11.99 12.22
C PRO A 155 -15.29 -11.50 12.25
N ASN A 156 -16.06 -11.85 13.29
CA ASN A 156 -17.49 -11.53 13.41
C ASN A 156 -17.76 -10.42 14.42
N VAL A 157 -16.73 -9.78 14.98
CA VAL A 157 -16.88 -8.74 15.99
C VAL A 157 -16.68 -7.38 15.33
N GLU A 158 -17.63 -6.48 15.50
CA GLU A 158 -17.61 -5.08 15.06
C GLU A 158 -16.90 -4.78 13.74
N THR A 159 -17.56 -5.12 12.63
CA THR A 159 -17.00 -4.90 11.27
C THR A 159 -16.93 -3.42 10.86
N ARG A 160 -17.68 -2.56 11.54
CA ARG A 160 -17.90 -1.15 11.14
C ARG A 160 -16.70 -0.20 11.31
N TYR A 161 -15.73 -0.55 12.15
CA TYR A 161 -14.57 0.35 12.41
C TYR A 161 -13.33 0.04 11.58
N ARG A 162 -13.40 -0.99 10.75
CA ARG A 162 -12.29 -1.43 9.91
C ARG A 162 -12.13 -0.59 8.65
N GLY A 163 -10.90 -0.45 8.20
CA GLY A 163 -10.62 0.11 6.89
C GLY A 163 -10.91 -0.90 5.78
N THR A 164 -11.52 -0.45 4.69
CA THR A 164 -11.66 -1.25 3.47
C THR A 164 -10.40 -1.19 2.63
N GLY A 165 -10.16 -2.20 1.80
CA GLY A 165 -9.04 -2.21 0.86
C GLY A 165 -9.21 -1.22 -0.29
N GLY A 166 -8.10 -0.75 -0.86
CA GLY A 166 -8.09 -0.02 -2.13
C GLY A 166 -8.41 -0.95 -3.29
N THR A 167 -9.00 -0.42 -4.36
CA THR A 167 -9.35 -1.15 -5.59
C THR A 167 -8.64 -0.57 -6.80
N GLN A 168 -9.06 -0.92 -8.03
CA GLN A 168 -8.51 -0.32 -9.24
C GLN A 168 -9.09 1.08 -9.52
N THR A 169 -10.23 1.43 -8.93
CA THR A 169 -10.97 2.65 -9.28
C THR A 169 -11.29 3.54 -8.09
N TYR A 170 -11.13 3.06 -6.87
CA TYR A 170 -11.37 3.86 -5.66
C TYR A 170 -10.51 3.39 -4.49
N ALA A 171 -10.25 4.31 -3.59
CA ALA A 171 -9.51 4.06 -2.35
C ALA A 171 -10.42 3.48 -1.28
N GLY A 172 -9.80 2.76 -0.33
CA GLY A 172 -10.50 2.30 0.86
C GLY A 172 -10.87 3.45 1.81
N ASN A 173 -11.84 3.18 2.69
CA ASN A 173 -12.30 4.10 3.72
C ASN A 173 -12.64 3.32 4.99
N CYS A 174 -12.88 4.00 6.12
CA CYS A 174 -13.49 3.36 7.29
C CYS A 174 -14.97 3.06 7.02
N GLN A 175 -15.46 1.87 7.44
CA GLN A 175 -16.84 1.45 7.19
C GLN A 175 -17.86 2.06 8.16
N GLU A 176 -17.44 2.76 9.21
CA GLU A 176 -18.41 3.27 10.20
C GLU A 176 -19.24 4.42 9.66
N GLU A 177 -20.56 4.31 9.93
CA GLU A 177 -21.46 5.45 9.96
C GLU A 177 -21.37 6.14 11.34
N LEU A 178 -20.24 6.78 11.64
CA LEU A 178 -20.18 7.72 12.78
C LEU A 178 -21.09 8.90 12.45
N GLU A 179 -22.15 9.06 13.25
CA GLU A 179 -23.14 10.11 13.02
C GLU A 179 -22.52 11.53 13.09
N SER A 180 -21.54 11.76 13.93
CA SER A 180 -20.69 12.94 13.88
C SER A 180 -19.53 12.86 14.88
N ILE A 181 -18.41 13.47 14.54
CA ILE A 181 -17.34 13.84 15.45
C ILE A 181 -17.40 15.36 15.60
N ASN A 182 -17.65 15.89 16.81
CA ASN A 182 -17.79 17.34 17.06
C ASN A 182 -18.73 18.06 16.09
N GLY A 183 -19.83 17.42 15.67
CA GLY A 183 -20.80 17.99 14.74
C GLY A 183 -20.39 17.90 13.26
N VAL A 184 -19.25 17.28 12.93
CA VAL A 184 -18.85 16.99 11.55
C VAL A 184 -19.21 15.55 11.24
N SER A 185 -20.06 15.31 10.23
CA SER A 185 -20.38 13.96 9.76
C SER A 185 -19.10 13.27 9.27
N VAL A 186 -18.75 12.15 9.87
CA VAL A 186 -17.59 11.35 9.42
C VAL A 186 -17.89 10.66 8.07
N LYS A 187 -19.17 10.48 7.75
CA LYS A 187 -19.62 9.98 6.44
C LYS A 187 -19.17 10.88 5.28
N ASP A 188 -19.12 12.20 5.53
CA ASP A 188 -18.72 13.21 4.54
C ASP A 188 -17.24 13.61 4.69
N SER A 189 -16.57 13.16 5.75
CA SER A 189 -15.15 13.45 5.98
C SER A 189 -14.27 12.45 5.25
N LYS A 190 -13.38 12.94 4.42
CA LYS A 190 -12.31 12.13 3.82
C LYS A 190 -11.20 11.75 4.82
N LEU A 191 -11.47 11.84 6.13
CA LEU A 191 -10.45 11.71 7.19
C LEU A 191 -9.75 10.35 7.20
N TYR A 192 -10.52 9.26 7.00
CA TYR A 192 -9.98 7.90 7.01
C TYR A 192 -9.81 7.32 5.61
N GLN A 193 -10.16 8.09 4.60
CA GLN A 193 -10.13 7.65 3.22
C GLN A 193 -8.71 7.69 2.67
N GLY A 194 -8.29 6.62 2.02
CA GLY A 194 -7.12 6.62 1.15
C GLY A 194 -7.35 7.44 -0.11
N GLY A 195 -6.39 7.41 -1.02
CA GLY A 195 -6.46 8.10 -2.31
C GLY A 195 -5.66 7.38 -3.38
N PHE A 196 -5.55 8.01 -4.53
CA PHE A 196 -4.71 7.55 -5.62
C PHE A 196 -3.23 7.71 -5.22
N GLY A 197 -2.60 6.59 -4.85
CA GLY A 197 -1.21 6.54 -4.41
C GLY A 197 -0.97 6.57 -2.91
N PHE A 198 -2.00 6.68 -2.07
CA PHE A 198 -1.81 6.76 -0.62
C PHE A 198 -2.95 6.13 0.18
N GLY A 199 -2.60 5.54 1.33
CA GLY A 199 -3.53 5.02 2.33
C GLY A 199 -4.10 6.12 3.22
N GLY A 200 -5.26 5.85 3.80
CA GLY A 200 -5.96 6.75 4.73
C GLY A 200 -5.18 6.97 6.02
N ASP A 201 -5.28 8.16 6.57
CA ASP A 201 -4.71 8.51 7.86
C ASP A 201 -5.70 8.19 8.98
N ALA A 202 -5.21 7.58 10.06
CA ALA A 202 -5.99 7.42 11.26
C ALA A 202 -6.04 8.74 12.04
N TYR A 203 -7.20 9.02 12.62
CA TYR A 203 -7.42 10.18 13.45
C TYR A 203 -7.96 9.75 14.83
N SER A 204 -7.52 10.37 15.89
CA SER A 204 -7.92 9.99 17.25
C SER A 204 -8.60 11.16 17.96
N GLU A 205 -9.91 11.32 17.80
CA GLU A 205 -10.68 12.30 18.58
C GLU A 205 -11.25 11.75 19.89
N PHE A 206 -11.51 10.44 19.97
CA PHE A 206 -12.21 9.83 21.11
C PHE A 206 -11.30 9.04 22.05
N LYS A 207 -10.06 9.45 22.26
CA LYS A 207 -9.11 8.69 23.09
C LYS A 207 -8.83 7.28 22.59
N MET A 208 -9.22 6.97 21.37
CA MET A 208 -8.94 5.71 20.70
C MET A 208 -7.98 5.98 19.56
N GLY A 209 -6.87 5.27 19.52
CA GLY A 209 -5.97 5.30 18.38
C GLY A 209 -6.63 4.68 17.14
N GLY A 210 -5.93 4.71 16.03
CA GLY A 210 -6.36 4.07 14.78
C GLY A 210 -5.16 3.64 13.96
N VAL A 211 -5.37 2.71 13.05
CA VAL A 211 -4.35 2.10 12.20
C VAL A 211 -4.38 2.74 10.82
N GLY A 212 -3.22 3.16 10.32
CA GLY A 212 -3.09 3.73 8.98
C GLY A 212 -3.26 2.70 7.87
N GLY A 213 -3.91 3.09 6.76
CA GLY A 213 -4.10 2.25 5.59
C GLY A 213 -2.82 2.01 4.79
N GLY A 214 -2.71 0.88 4.08
CA GLY A 214 -1.58 0.58 3.20
C GLY A 214 -1.57 1.42 1.92
N GLY A 215 -0.38 1.76 1.42
CA GLY A 215 -0.20 2.44 0.13
C GLY A 215 -0.46 1.51 -1.05
N GLY A 216 -0.78 2.05 -2.23
CA GLY A 216 -1.08 1.25 -3.43
C GLY A 216 -1.33 2.08 -4.66
N TYR A 217 -1.83 1.44 -5.74
CA TYR A 217 -2.40 2.15 -6.89
C TYR A 217 -3.53 3.06 -6.40
N TYR A 218 -4.48 2.48 -5.67
CA TYR A 218 -5.28 3.16 -4.65
C TYR A 218 -4.93 2.60 -3.28
N GLY A 219 -4.79 3.45 -2.29
CA GLY A 219 -4.52 3.03 -0.93
C GLY A 219 -5.74 2.51 -0.20
N GLY A 220 -5.51 1.72 0.84
CA GLY A 220 -6.54 1.26 1.76
C GLY A 220 -7.01 2.36 2.70
N GLY A 221 -8.19 2.20 3.30
CA GLY A 221 -8.71 3.08 4.33
C GLY A 221 -8.00 2.87 5.68
N ALA A 222 -7.90 3.92 6.50
CA ALA A 222 -7.51 3.77 7.89
C ALA A 222 -8.63 3.13 8.71
N SER A 223 -8.31 2.57 9.87
CA SER A 223 -9.31 2.18 10.85
C SER A 223 -9.74 3.37 11.71
N CYS A 224 -11.00 3.33 12.17
CA CYS A 224 -11.54 4.35 13.06
C CYS A 224 -11.26 4.05 14.54
N ARG A 225 -10.63 2.92 14.88
CA ARG A 225 -10.27 2.48 16.23
C ARG A 225 -9.00 1.63 16.24
N GLY A 226 -8.23 1.71 17.33
CA GLY A 226 -6.95 1.05 17.46
C GLY A 226 -6.98 -0.48 17.63
N HIS A 227 -8.14 -1.08 17.92
CA HIS A 227 -8.30 -2.52 18.00
C HIS A 227 -8.77 -3.16 16.69
N VAL A 228 -8.78 -2.40 15.61
CA VAL A 228 -9.23 -2.84 14.27
C VAL A 228 -8.14 -2.46 13.26
N CYS A 229 -7.87 -3.32 12.30
CA CYS A 229 -6.93 -3.04 11.21
C CYS A 229 -7.49 -2.05 10.19
N GLY A 230 -6.61 -1.27 9.60
CA GLY A 230 -6.87 -0.57 8.34
C GLY A 230 -6.96 -1.53 7.15
N GLY A 231 -7.27 -1.01 5.97
CA GLY A 231 -7.25 -1.75 4.70
C GLY A 231 -5.88 -1.72 4.04
N GLY A 232 -5.55 -2.74 3.25
CA GLY A 232 -4.38 -2.77 2.37
C GLY A 232 -4.59 -1.97 1.08
N GLY A 233 -3.51 -1.56 0.43
CA GLY A 233 -3.58 -0.94 -0.90
C GLY A 233 -3.83 -1.96 -2.01
N SER A 234 -4.19 -1.50 -3.22
CA SER A 234 -4.25 -2.32 -4.43
C SER A 234 -2.95 -2.24 -5.23
N SER A 235 -2.61 -3.30 -5.94
CA SER A 235 -1.50 -3.34 -6.90
C SER A 235 -1.98 -2.99 -8.31
N PHE A 236 -1.03 -2.65 -9.20
CA PHE A 236 -1.28 -2.35 -10.59
C PHE A 236 -0.12 -2.80 -11.46
N ILE A 237 -0.40 -3.36 -12.62
CA ILE A 237 0.59 -3.62 -13.67
C ILE A 237 -0.06 -3.27 -15.02
N SER A 238 0.58 -2.40 -15.79
CA SER A 238 0.13 -2.09 -17.13
C SER A 238 0.10 -3.34 -18.01
N GLY A 239 -1.08 -3.72 -18.49
CA GLY A 239 -1.32 -4.94 -19.27
C GLY A 239 -1.80 -6.16 -18.46
N TYR A 240 -1.90 -6.08 -17.14
CA TYR A 240 -2.46 -7.16 -16.33
C TYR A 240 -4.00 -7.16 -16.41
N THR A 241 -4.57 -8.30 -16.77
CA THR A 241 -6.05 -8.44 -16.88
C THR A 241 -6.74 -8.10 -15.54
N GLY A 242 -7.71 -7.20 -15.60
CA GLY A 242 -8.44 -6.70 -14.41
C GLY A 242 -7.88 -5.41 -13.82
N CYS A 243 -6.67 -4.96 -14.21
CA CYS A 243 -6.23 -3.61 -13.91
C CYS A 243 -7.03 -2.58 -14.70
N ASP A 244 -7.18 -1.39 -14.13
CA ASP A 244 -7.84 -0.25 -14.77
C ASP A 244 -6.90 0.97 -14.76
N ALA A 245 -6.29 1.24 -15.91
CA ALA A 245 -5.39 2.37 -16.07
C ALA A 245 -6.17 3.69 -16.13
N ILE A 246 -5.60 4.75 -15.56
CA ILE A 246 -6.18 6.09 -15.70
C ILE A 246 -5.76 6.75 -17.01
N SER A 247 -6.60 7.64 -17.52
CA SER A 247 -6.35 8.43 -18.73
C SER A 247 -5.21 9.43 -18.52
N SER A 248 -4.50 9.77 -19.61
CA SER A 248 -3.55 10.90 -19.64
C SER A 248 -4.17 12.24 -19.28
N GLU A 249 -5.50 12.39 -19.49
CA GLU A 249 -6.26 13.61 -19.18
C GLU A 249 -6.66 13.72 -17.70
N SER A 250 -6.41 12.68 -16.89
CA SER A 250 -6.68 12.71 -15.46
C SER A 250 -5.93 13.85 -14.76
N THR A 251 -6.62 14.50 -13.85
CA THR A 251 -6.08 15.51 -12.93
C THR A 251 -6.26 15.04 -11.49
N GLU A 252 -5.57 15.68 -10.54
CA GLU A 252 -5.68 15.35 -9.11
C GLU A 252 -7.14 15.40 -8.60
N ASN A 253 -7.94 16.33 -9.12
CA ASN A 253 -9.34 16.52 -8.74
C ASN A 253 -10.34 15.73 -9.60
N ASN A 254 -9.90 15.12 -10.70
CA ASN A 254 -10.75 14.35 -11.60
C ASN A 254 -9.96 13.21 -12.25
N ILE A 255 -10.02 12.04 -11.64
CA ILE A 255 -9.38 10.84 -12.17
C ILE A 255 -10.33 10.14 -13.13
N ILE A 256 -9.89 9.96 -14.37
CA ILE A 256 -10.66 9.34 -15.45
C ILE A 256 -10.13 7.92 -15.66
N HIS A 257 -10.95 6.93 -15.32
CA HIS A 257 -10.67 5.52 -15.51
C HIS A 257 -10.99 5.12 -16.96
N THR A 258 -10.11 4.27 -17.55
CA THR A 258 -10.25 3.86 -18.94
C THR A 258 -11.03 2.55 -19.12
N GLY A 259 -11.20 1.78 -18.04
CA GLY A 259 -11.72 0.41 -18.09
C GLY A 259 -10.77 -0.56 -18.80
N GLN A 260 -9.51 -0.16 -19.02
CA GLN A 260 -8.50 -0.94 -19.74
C GLN A 260 -7.22 -1.06 -18.92
N PRO A 261 -6.49 -2.19 -19.00
CA PRO A 261 -5.29 -2.40 -18.19
C PRO A 261 -4.06 -1.65 -18.71
N ASN A 262 -4.08 -1.17 -19.95
CA ASN A 262 -2.91 -0.61 -20.59
C ASN A 262 -2.73 0.87 -20.22
N HIS A 263 -1.59 1.19 -19.63
CA HIS A 263 -1.23 2.55 -19.32
C HIS A 263 -1.12 3.42 -20.59
N TYR A 264 -1.57 4.67 -20.52
CA TYR A 264 -1.64 5.61 -21.65
C TYR A 264 -0.29 5.85 -22.38
N SER A 265 0.85 5.54 -21.74
CA SER A 265 2.18 5.63 -22.36
C SER A 265 2.46 4.55 -23.39
N GLY A 266 1.61 3.53 -23.51
CA GLY A 266 1.85 2.35 -24.33
C GLY A 266 2.92 1.38 -23.76
N LYS A 267 3.48 1.66 -22.58
CA LYS A 267 4.37 0.71 -21.86
C LYS A 267 3.52 -0.38 -21.22
N VAL A 268 3.59 -1.58 -21.77
CA VAL A 268 2.79 -2.76 -21.38
C VAL A 268 3.74 -3.90 -21.04
N PHE A 269 3.53 -4.52 -19.89
CA PHE A 269 4.31 -5.69 -19.47
C PHE A 269 3.78 -6.97 -20.12
N THR A 270 4.69 -7.84 -20.52
CA THR A 270 4.38 -9.24 -20.88
C THR A 270 4.67 -10.15 -19.69
N ASN A 271 3.96 -11.28 -19.62
CA ASN A 271 4.01 -12.24 -18.51
C ASN A 271 3.85 -11.57 -17.11
N PRO A 272 2.87 -10.67 -16.95
CA PRO A 272 2.70 -9.98 -15.67
C PRO A 272 2.21 -10.97 -14.60
N VAL A 273 2.79 -10.85 -13.39
CA VAL A 273 2.41 -11.63 -12.20
C VAL A 273 2.08 -10.66 -11.07
N MET A 274 0.98 -10.93 -10.39
CA MET A 274 0.51 -10.14 -9.25
C MET A 274 0.10 -11.09 -8.13
N ILE A 275 0.71 -10.94 -6.95
CA ILE A 275 0.47 -11.79 -5.78
C ILE A 275 0.19 -10.88 -4.57
N ASP A 276 -0.85 -11.21 -3.83
CA ASP A 276 -1.23 -10.47 -2.63
C ASP A 276 -0.33 -10.81 -1.42
N GLY A 277 -0.33 -9.92 -0.43
CA GLY A 277 0.50 -10.02 0.78
C GLY A 277 0.07 -11.11 1.78
N ALA A 278 -0.94 -11.92 1.44
CA ALA A 278 -1.36 -13.08 2.23
C ALA A 278 -0.94 -14.41 1.57
N SER A 279 -0.42 -14.35 0.36
CA SER A 279 -0.07 -15.51 -0.47
C SER A 279 1.44 -15.72 -0.53
N THR A 280 1.86 -16.95 -0.88
CA THR A 280 3.28 -17.27 -1.10
C THR A 280 3.76 -16.59 -2.38
N MET A 281 4.91 -15.94 -2.30
CA MET A 281 5.54 -15.16 -3.37
C MET A 281 7.05 -15.36 -3.38
N PRO A 282 7.76 -15.04 -4.48
CA PRO A 282 9.21 -14.91 -4.45
C PRO A 282 9.66 -13.88 -3.43
N SER A 283 10.77 -14.12 -2.73
CA SER A 283 11.43 -13.13 -1.87
C SER A 283 12.57 -12.43 -2.61
N PRO A 284 12.99 -11.23 -2.18
CA PRO A 284 14.16 -10.55 -2.77
C PRO A 284 15.46 -11.34 -2.66
N SER A 285 15.56 -12.31 -1.73
CA SER A 285 16.72 -13.19 -1.58
C SER A 285 16.76 -14.35 -2.58
N GLY A 286 15.71 -14.53 -3.40
CA GLY A 286 15.58 -15.62 -4.35
C GLY A 286 14.90 -16.86 -3.80
N GLU A 287 14.47 -16.84 -2.53
CA GLU A 287 13.66 -17.89 -1.91
C GLU A 287 12.15 -17.58 -2.05
N THR A 288 11.31 -18.17 -1.22
CA THR A 288 9.89 -17.85 -1.11
C THR A 288 9.55 -17.31 0.27
N GLU A 289 8.57 -16.41 0.32
CA GLU A 289 8.00 -15.88 1.57
C GLU A 289 6.46 -15.79 1.46
N THR A 290 5.76 -15.70 2.58
CA THR A 290 4.32 -15.44 2.61
C THR A 290 4.11 -13.97 2.93
N GLY A 291 3.72 -13.20 1.91
CA GLY A 291 3.66 -11.75 1.96
C GLY A 291 5.01 -11.11 2.27
N HIS A 292 5.28 -9.93 1.73
CA HIS A 292 6.58 -9.27 1.91
C HIS A 292 6.71 -8.57 3.26
N SER A 293 7.86 -8.78 3.92
CA SER A 293 8.20 -8.20 5.23
C SER A 293 9.21 -7.06 5.11
N GLY A 294 9.11 -6.08 6.00
CA GLY A 294 10.04 -4.95 6.05
C GLY A 294 9.79 -3.91 4.97
N HIS A 295 10.86 -3.22 4.55
CA HIS A 295 10.79 -2.24 3.48
C HIS A 295 10.46 -2.90 2.15
N GLY A 296 9.78 -2.17 1.27
CA GLY A 296 9.60 -2.60 -0.10
C GLY A 296 10.92 -2.83 -0.83
N TYR A 297 10.84 -3.47 -1.98
CA TYR A 297 12.02 -3.81 -2.77
C TYR A 297 11.73 -3.68 -4.26
N CYS A 298 12.77 -3.47 -5.08
CA CYS A 298 12.67 -3.52 -6.54
C CYS A 298 13.93 -4.16 -7.12
N ILE A 299 13.74 -5.16 -7.98
CA ILE A 299 14.82 -5.82 -8.73
C ILE A 299 14.56 -5.64 -10.22
N ILE A 300 15.58 -5.19 -10.95
CA ILE A 300 15.57 -5.10 -12.41
C ILE A 300 16.68 -6.01 -12.95
N THR A 301 16.27 -7.06 -13.67
CA THR A 301 17.18 -8.05 -14.25
C THR A 301 17.11 -7.96 -15.77
N TRP A 302 18.24 -8.04 -16.43
CA TRP A 302 18.30 -8.17 -17.88
C TRP A 302 19.41 -9.16 -18.27
N PHE A 303 19.21 -9.82 -19.38
CA PHE A 303 20.23 -10.68 -19.97
C PHE A 303 20.89 -9.90 -21.11
N PRO A 304 22.22 -9.73 -21.13
CA PRO A 304 22.88 -9.23 -22.31
C PRO A 304 22.54 -10.17 -23.48
N LEU A 305 22.21 -9.60 -24.64
CA LEU A 305 22.08 -10.39 -25.85
C LEU A 305 23.41 -11.17 -25.99
N SER A 306 23.33 -12.51 -25.98
CA SER A 306 24.48 -13.32 -26.40
C SER A 306 24.80 -12.88 -27.82
N LEU A 307 25.94 -12.28 -28.03
CA LEU A 307 26.54 -12.18 -29.35
C LEU A 307 26.74 -13.63 -29.76
N GLU A 308 25.84 -14.17 -30.61
CA GLU A 308 26.17 -15.41 -31.29
C GLU A 308 27.47 -15.17 -32.06
N PRO A 309 28.43 -16.09 -31.97
CA PRO A 309 29.72 -15.99 -32.62
C PRO A 309 29.63 -15.96 -34.14
#